data_8a875920e20159204fd328571c6366ad
#
_entry.id   8a875920e20159204fd328571c6366ad
#
_cell.length_a   1.000
_cell.length_b   1.000
_cell.length_c   1.000
_cell.angle_alpha   90.00
_cell.angle_beta   90.00
_cell.angle_gamma   90.00
#
_symmetry.space_group_name_H-M   'P 1'
#
loop_
_entity.id
_entity.type
_entity.pdbx_description
1 polymer ?
#
loop_
_entity_poly.entity_id
_entity_poly.type
_entity_poly.pdbx_seq_one_letter_code
_entity_poly.pdbx_strand_id
1 'polypeptide(L)'
;MGVLIKNEFYKLKREWFMVFLLLLSLLPIITGGAGAVFNNSTKSLADLFFFMNNQFSMFFPMVIFILIGSLFYQEYKNKTYINWITYGFSKKKLFLSKIAVSIVIGIGFAAVLFIAFGLLVLVLNRAGRLPRGISLFLNLAIGFGIEAGIVVLITTSLGAIVINLSRNIIVTSVVGVIYGFASCLFIGSESGFIIPGSFAYRVSMFFSDKSTYYEAPVPATIGGCISVVLCLIVMFLVGLIAFSHKKKIEN
;
A
#
# COMPACT_ATOMS: atom_id res chain seq x y z
N MET A 1 -10.74 15.40 -16.45
CA MET A 1 -10.12 14.43 -15.53
C MET A 1 -9.13 13.51 -16.26
N GLY A 2 -9.54 12.87 -17.36
CA GLY A 2 -8.69 11.94 -18.13
C GLY A 2 -7.34 12.52 -18.59
N VAL A 3 -7.33 13.77 -19.07
CA VAL A 3 -6.09 14.45 -19.48
C VAL A 3 -5.10 14.59 -18.32
N LEU A 4 -5.58 14.94 -17.12
CA LEU A 4 -4.72 15.06 -15.94
C LEU A 4 -4.14 13.71 -15.53
N ILE A 5 -4.95 12.66 -15.47
CA ILE A 5 -4.51 11.29 -15.15
C ILE A 5 -3.45 10.83 -16.17
N LYS A 6 -3.73 10.98 -17.46
CA LYS A 6 -2.79 10.61 -18.53
C LYS A 6 -1.46 11.35 -18.39
N ASN A 7 -1.50 12.64 -18.06
CA ASN A 7 -0.29 13.43 -17.86
C ASN A 7 0.53 12.98 -16.65
N GLU A 8 -0.11 12.64 -15.52
CA GLU A 8 0.59 12.08 -14.35
C GLU A 8 1.29 10.75 -14.70
N PHE A 9 0.63 9.85 -15.46
CA PHE A 9 1.28 8.63 -15.93
C PHE A 9 2.47 8.91 -16.86
N TYR A 10 2.39 9.90 -17.75
CA TYR A 10 3.51 10.27 -18.62
C TYR A 10 4.71 10.81 -17.84
N LYS A 11 4.49 11.59 -16.78
CA LYS A 11 5.56 12.06 -15.91
C LYS A 11 6.28 10.87 -15.26
N LEU A 12 5.53 9.93 -14.69
CA LEU A 12 6.08 8.78 -14.00
C LEU A 12 6.81 7.79 -14.93
N LYS A 13 6.33 7.61 -16.17
CA LYS A 13 6.98 6.72 -17.14
C LYS A 13 8.43 7.11 -17.44
N ARG A 14 8.80 8.37 -17.27
CA ARG A 14 10.16 8.89 -17.54
C ARG A 14 11.07 8.86 -16.32
N GLU A 15 10.55 8.46 -15.17
CA GLU A 15 11.26 8.48 -13.90
C GLU A 15 11.83 7.10 -13.56
N TRP A 16 13.15 6.95 -13.58
CA TRP A 16 13.84 5.74 -13.10
C TRP A 16 13.49 5.36 -11.67
N PHE A 17 13.06 6.34 -10.90
CA PHE A 17 12.57 6.18 -9.54
C PHE A 17 11.41 5.17 -9.44
N MET A 18 10.56 5.02 -10.46
CA MET A 18 9.48 4.04 -10.49
C MET A 18 9.99 2.60 -10.49
N VAL A 19 11.11 2.36 -11.18
CA VAL A 19 11.77 1.03 -11.17
C VAL A 19 12.31 0.72 -9.79
N PHE A 20 12.93 1.72 -9.13
CA PHE A 20 13.39 1.57 -7.74
C PHE A 20 12.24 1.25 -6.79
N LEU A 21 11.10 1.93 -6.88
CA LEU A 21 9.92 1.65 -6.05
C LEU A 21 9.34 0.26 -6.32
N LEU A 22 9.34 -0.18 -7.57
CA LEU A 22 8.92 -1.53 -7.93
C LEU A 22 9.84 -2.57 -7.28
N LEU A 23 11.17 -2.41 -7.38
CA LEU A 23 12.14 -3.30 -6.74
C LEU A 23 11.98 -3.30 -5.22
N LEU A 24 11.75 -2.14 -4.61
CA LEU A 24 11.50 -2.01 -3.18
C LEU A 24 10.20 -2.75 -2.77
N SER A 25 9.16 -2.70 -3.61
CA SER A 25 7.92 -3.44 -3.37
C SER A 25 8.08 -4.96 -3.44
N LEU A 26 9.14 -5.47 -4.10
CA LEU A 26 9.44 -6.89 -4.23
C LEU A 26 10.33 -7.43 -3.09
N LEU A 27 10.81 -6.59 -2.17
CA LEU A 27 11.61 -7.03 -1.01
C LEU A 27 10.99 -8.21 -0.25
N PRO A 28 9.67 -8.26 0.01
CA PRO A 28 9.03 -9.39 0.68
C PRO A 28 9.29 -10.73 0.00
N ILE A 29 9.34 -10.77 -1.33
CA ILE A 29 9.63 -11.99 -2.09
C ILE A 29 11.11 -12.34 -2.04
N ILE A 30 11.98 -11.34 -2.15
CA ILE A 30 13.44 -11.57 -2.14
C ILE A 30 13.86 -12.16 -0.79
N THR A 31 13.39 -11.59 0.31
CA THR A 31 13.74 -12.04 1.66
C THR A 31 13.07 -13.36 2.04
N GLY A 32 11.76 -13.49 1.81
CA GLY A 32 11.01 -14.72 2.07
C GLY A 32 11.43 -15.87 1.15
N GLY A 33 11.66 -15.57 -0.13
CA GLY A 33 12.12 -16.54 -1.11
C GLY A 33 13.53 -17.05 -0.82
N ALA A 34 14.45 -16.18 -0.42
CA ALA A 34 15.79 -16.57 0.00
C ALA A 34 15.74 -17.52 1.21
N GLY A 35 14.93 -17.21 2.23
CA GLY A 35 14.73 -18.10 3.38
C GLY A 35 14.18 -19.48 2.97
N ALA A 36 13.19 -19.51 2.08
CA ALA A 36 12.59 -20.75 1.59
C ALA A 36 13.55 -21.61 0.75
N VAL A 37 14.39 -20.95 -0.08
CA VAL A 37 15.30 -21.66 -1.00
C VAL A 37 16.56 -22.13 -0.29
N PHE A 38 17.17 -21.28 0.55
CA PHE A 38 18.48 -21.59 1.16
C PHE A 38 18.38 -22.32 2.51
N ASN A 39 17.37 -22.03 3.33
CA ASN A 39 17.32 -22.56 4.70
C ASN A 39 16.31 -23.70 4.88
N ASN A 40 15.58 -24.13 3.85
CA ASN A 40 14.47 -25.09 3.97
C ASN A 40 13.48 -24.77 5.10
N SER A 41 13.34 -23.48 5.44
CA SER A 41 12.57 -23.03 6.61
C SER A 41 11.06 -23.09 6.42
N THR A 42 10.58 -23.14 5.18
CA THR A 42 9.16 -23.17 4.85
C THR A 42 8.67 -24.60 4.64
N LYS A 43 7.78 -25.05 5.51
CA LYS A 43 7.17 -26.38 5.45
C LYS A 43 5.82 -26.39 4.73
N SER A 44 5.17 -25.25 4.64
CA SER A 44 3.84 -25.11 4.05
C SER A 44 3.70 -23.84 3.21
N LEU A 45 2.68 -23.82 2.34
CA LEU A 45 2.30 -22.61 1.59
C LEU A 45 1.84 -21.48 2.52
N ALA A 46 1.17 -21.84 3.62
CA ALA A 46 0.73 -20.87 4.64
C ALA A 46 1.92 -20.18 5.32
N ASP A 47 2.98 -20.93 5.66
CA ASP A 47 4.20 -20.35 6.24
C ASP A 47 4.89 -19.37 5.28
N LEU A 48 4.99 -19.75 4.00
CA LEU A 48 5.59 -18.90 2.98
C LEU A 48 4.79 -17.60 2.81
N PHE A 49 3.46 -17.71 2.77
CA PHE A 49 2.57 -16.57 2.70
C PHE A 49 2.69 -15.68 3.94
N PHE A 50 2.72 -16.26 5.14
CA PHE A 50 2.90 -15.53 6.39
C PHE A 50 4.16 -14.67 6.36
N PHE A 51 5.31 -15.21 5.95
CA PHE A 51 6.54 -14.44 5.83
C PHE A 51 6.44 -13.31 4.83
N MET A 52 5.89 -13.58 3.63
CA MET A 52 5.68 -12.55 2.62
C MET A 52 4.74 -11.46 3.11
N ASN A 53 3.63 -11.84 3.73
CA ASN A 53 2.58 -10.91 4.14
C ASN A 53 3.02 -10.01 5.30
N ASN A 54 3.78 -10.53 6.26
CA ASN A 54 4.40 -9.72 7.32
C ASN A 54 5.31 -8.64 6.75
N GLN A 55 6.16 -8.99 5.81
CA GLN A 55 7.06 -8.06 5.14
C GLN A 55 6.27 -7.03 4.29
N PHE A 56 5.21 -7.48 3.62
CA PHE A 56 4.32 -6.60 2.86
C PHE A 56 3.69 -5.55 3.76
N SER A 57 3.03 -5.95 4.84
CA SER A 57 2.37 -5.02 5.78
C SER A 57 3.33 -4.01 6.39
N MET A 58 4.60 -4.38 6.57
CA MET A 58 5.62 -3.52 7.17
C MET A 58 6.22 -2.53 6.16
N PHE A 59 6.62 -3.00 4.97
CA PHE A 59 7.40 -2.18 4.02
C PHE A 59 6.57 -1.54 2.92
N PHE A 60 5.46 -2.14 2.52
CA PHE A 60 4.67 -1.64 1.41
C PHE A 60 4.03 -0.26 1.68
N PRO A 61 3.56 0.07 2.89
CA PRO A 61 3.14 1.42 3.23
C PRO A 61 4.18 2.49 2.86
N MET A 62 5.46 2.26 3.18
CA MET A 62 6.55 3.18 2.83
C MET A 62 6.63 3.42 1.31
N VAL A 63 6.50 2.36 0.50
CA VAL A 63 6.52 2.47 -0.97
C VAL A 63 5.42 3.41 -1.46
N ILE A 64 4.20 3.27 -0.92
CA ILE A 64 3.06 4.12 -1.29
C ILE A 64 3.26 5.56 -0.82
N PHE A 65 3.78 5.79 0.40
CA PHE A 65 4.08 7.14 0.89
C PHE A 65 5.12 7.85 0.02
N ILE A 66 6.16 7.13 -0.41
CA ILE A 66 7.17 7.68 -1.31
C ILE A 66 6.55 7.97 -2.69
N LEU A 67 5.72 7.07 -3.21
CA LEU A 67 5.02 7.24 -4.49
C LEU A 67 4.15 8.51 -4.49
N ILE A 68 3.21 8.61 -3.56
CA ILE A 68 2.31 9.77 -3.47
C ILE A 68 3.09 11.04 -3.13
N GLY A 69 4.09 10.93 -2.26
CA GLY A 69 5.01 12.02 -1.91
C GLY A 69 5.69 12.59 -3.14
N SER A 70 6.24 11.74 -4.01
CA SER A 70 6.93 12.18 -5.24
C SER A 70 5.99 12.86 -6.23
N LEU A 71 4.75 12.35 -6.39
CA LEU A 71 3.74 12.94 -7.27
C LEU A 71 3.36 14.37 -6.90
N PHE A 72 3.28 14.67 -5.59
CA PHE A 72 3.01 16.03 -5.13
C PHE A 72 4.28 16.89 -5.09
N TYR A 73 5.40 16.32 -4.64
CA TYR A 73 6.66 17.04 -4.49
C TYR A 73 7.19 17.60 -5.81
N GLN A 74 7.06 16.84 -6.91
CA GLN A 74 7.45 17.33 -8.25
C GLN A 74 6.73 18.62 -8.63
N GLU A 75 5.44 18.76 -8.32
CA GLU A 75 4.68 19.98 -8.57
C GLU A 75 5.16 21.15 -7.69
N TYR A 76 5.49 20.88 -6.43
CA TYR A 76 6.01 21.91 -5.52
C TYR A 76 7.39 22.39 -5.94
N LYS A 77 8.30 21.46 -6.25
CA LYS A 77 9.67 21.76 -6.66
C LYS A 77 9.72 22.55 -7.98
N ASN A 78 8.92 22.15 -8.96
CA ASN A 78 8.95 22.74 -10.30
C ASN A 78 7.98 23.91 -10.45
N LYS A 79 7.24 24.28 -9.41
CA LYS A 79 6.20 25.35 -9.42
C LYS A 79 5.15 25.17 -10.53
N THR A 80 5.01 23.96 -11.08
CA THR A 80 4.10 23.65 -12.20
C THR A 80 2.64 23.68 -11.79
N TYR A 81 2.35 23.63 -10.50
CA TYR A 81 1.03 23.74 -9.94
C TYR A 81 0.29 25.03 -10.37
N ILE A 82 1.03 26.17 -10.46
CA ILE A 82 0.47 27.46 -10.88
C ILE A 82 0.00 27.36 -12.33
N ASN A 83 0.79 26.77 -13.21
CA ASN A 83 0.47 26.62 -14.63
C ASN A 83 -0.85 25.87 -14.84
N TRP A 84 -1.09 24.80 -14.05
CA TRP A 84 -2.35 24.04 -14.16
C TRP A 84 -3.58 24.86 -13.78
N ILE A 85 -3.47 25.74 -12.79
CA ILE A 85 -4.55 26.62 -12.37
C ILE A 85 -4.81 27.69 -13.45
N THR A 86 -3.78 28.24 -14.05
CA THR A 86 -3.91 29.22 -15.16
C THR A 86 -4.55 28.60 -16.41
N TYR A 87 -4.33 27.31 -16.63
CA TYR A 87 -5.03 26.56 -17.70
C TYR A 87 -6.47 26.15 -17.32
N GLY A 88 -7.04 26.67 -16.24
CA GLY A 88 -8.44 26.45 -15.83
C GLY A 88 -8.72 25.13 -15.12
N PHE A 89 -7.71 24.36 -14.72
CA PHE A 89 -7.92 23.15 -13.94
C PHE A 89 -8.16 23.48 -12.46
N SER A 90 -9.24 22.95 -11.89
CA SER A 90 -9.51 23.12 -10.45
C SER A 90 -8.52 22.34 -9.58
N LYS A 91 -8.17 22.91 -8.42
CA LYS A 91 -7.29 22.25 -7.42
C LYS A 91 -7.80 20.87 -7.04
N LYS A 92 -9.12 20.71 -6.87
CA LYS A 92 -9.75 19.43 -6.55
C LYS A 92 -9.48 18.36 -7.61
N LYS A 93 -9.58 18.72 -8.92
CA LYS A 93 -9.29 17.78 -10.00
C LYS A 93 -7.82 17.36 -10.06
N LEU A 94 -6.91 18.29 -9.75
CA LEU A 94 -5.46 18.00 -9.63
C LEU A 94 -5.17 17.04 -8.47
N PHE A 95 -5.74 17.29 -7.30
CA PHE A 95 -5.60 16.40 -6.15
C PHE A 95 -6.12 15.00 -6.47
N LEU A 96 -7.35 14.90 -6.98
CA LEU A 96 -7.98 13.63 -7.32
C LEU A 96 -7.21 12.83 -8.37
N SER A 97 -6.60 13.50 -9.38
CA SER A 97 -5.80 12.81 -10.39
C SER A 97 -4.57 12.15 -9.80
N LYS A 98 -3.88 12.79 -8.84
CA LYS A 98 -2.70 12.23 -8.18
C LYS A 98 -3.07 11.05 -7.27
N ILE A 99 -4.16 11.19 -6.50
CA ILE A 99 -4.70 10.08 -5.69
C ILE A 99 -5.04 8.88 -6.58
N ALA A 100 -5.80 9.10 -7.65
CA ALA A 100 -6.20 8.02 -8.56
C ALA A 100 -4.99 7.31 -9.18
N VAL A 101 -3.99 8.05 -9.66
CA VAL A 101 -2.77 7.48 -10.24
C VAL A 101 -1.97 6.72 -9.20
N SER A 102 -1.82 7.24 -7.97
CA SER A 102 -1.14 6.54 -6.88
C SER A 102 -1.83 5.22 -6.52
N ILE A 103 -3.17 5.21 -6.46
CA ILE A 103 -3.94 3.99 -6.19
C ILE A 103 -3.71 2.96 -7.31
N VAL A 104 -3.84 3.35 -8.57
CA VAL A 104 -3.66 2.42 -9.71
C VAL A 104 -2.26 1.82 -9.72
N ILE A 105 -1.22 2.63 -9.51
CA ILE A 105 0.16 2.15 -9.46
C ILE A 105 0.41 1.30 -8.23
N GLY A 106 -0.11 1.70 -7.07
CA GLY A 106 0.01 0.92 -5.83
C GLY A 106 -0.61 -0.46 -5.94
N ILE A 107 -1.83 -0.54 -6.48
CA ILE A 107 -2.48 -1.85 -6.77
C ILE A 107 -1.65 -2.63 -7.80
N GLY A 108 -1.12 -1.96 -8.83
CA GLY A 108 -0.23 -2.59 -9.81
C GLY A 108 1.03 -3.19 -9.17
N PHE A 109 1.68 -2.49 -8.25
CA PHE A 109 2.85 -3.00 -7.52
C PHE A 109 2.49 -4.20 -6.62
N ALA A 110 1.36 -4.14 -5.91
CA ALA A 110 0.88 -5.26 -5.11
C ALA A 110 0.56 -6.48 -5.99
N ALA A 111 -0.06 -6.27 -7.14
CA ALA A 111 -0.34 -7.34 -8.10
C ALA A 111 0.96 -8.00 -8.63
N VAL A 112 1.97 -7.19 -9.00
CA VAL A 112 3.28 -7.71 -9.43
C VAL A 112 3.95 -8.50 -8.32
N LEU A 113 3.89 -8.04 -7.07
CA LEU A 113 4.40 -8.76 -5.90
C LEU A 113 3.68 -10.11 -5.75
N PHE A 114 2.36 -10.15 -5.83
CA PHE A 114 1.62 -11.40 -5.69
C PHE A 114 1.86 -12.37 -6.86
N ILE A 115 2.03 -11.86 -8.08
CA ILE A 115 2.45 -12.68 -9.23
C ILE A 115 3.83 -13.27 -8.99
N ALA A 116 4.79 -12.48 -8.50
CA ALA A 116 6.13 -12.96 -8.14
C ALA A 116 6.07 -14.03 -7.03
N PHE A 117 5.18 -13.87 -6.04
CA PHE A 117 4.90 -14.90 -5.04
C PHE A 117 4.38 -16.19 -5.68
N GLY A 118 3.43 -16.10 -6.60
CA GLY A 118 2.91 -17.26 -7.35
C GLY A 118 4.00 -17.99 -8.14
N LEU A 119 4.90 -17.23 -8.78
CA LEU A 119 6.05 -17.82 -9.49
C LEU A 119 7.00 -18.53 -8.53
N LEU A 120 7.28 -17.96 -7.37
CA LEU A 120 8.09 -18.61 -6.32
C LEU A 120 7.45 -19.92 -5.85
N VAL A 121 6.14 -19.92 -5.59
CA VAL A 121 5.38 -21.12 -5.21
C VAL A 121 5.47 -22.20 -6.29
N LEU A 122 5.34 -21.82 -7.56
CA LEU A 122 5.48 -22.77 -8.68
C LEU A 122 6.86 -23.40 -8.75
N VAL A 123 7.92 -22.60 -8.54
CA VAL A 123 9.30 -23.11 -8.52
C VAL A 123 9.52 -24.07 -7.36
N LEU A 124 9.08 -23.72 -6.14
CA LEU A 124 9.21 -24.58 -4.96
C LEU A 124 8.39 -25.87 -5.06
N ASN A 125 7.20 -25.79 -5.68
CA ASN A 125 6.37 -26.97 -5.95
C ASN A 125 7.06 -27.93 -6.94
N ARG A 126 7.62 -27.40 -8.03
CA ARG A 126 8.39 -28.21 -8.99
C ARG A 126 9.65 -28.83 -8.39
N ALA A 127 10.26 -28.16 -7.43
CA ALA A 127 11.39 -28.67 -6.67
C ALA A 127 10.99 -29.71 -5.60
N GLY A 128 9.71 -30.06 -5.46
CA GLY A 128 9.19 -31.01 -4.47
C GLY A 128 9.21 -30.50 -3.02
N ARG A 129 9.38 -29.17 -2.82
CA ARG A 129 9.50 -28.56 -1.49
C ARG A 129 8.16 -28.09 -0.92
N LEU A 130 7.16 -27.88 -1.75
CA LEU A 130 5.81 -27.47 -1.33
C LEU A 130 4.75 -28.42 -1.92
N PRO A 131 3.70 -28.80 -1.14
CA PRO A 131 2.59 -29.57 -1.66
C PRO A 131 1.74 -28.73 -2.62
N ARG A 132 1.08 -29.40 -3.55
CA ARG A 132 0.12 -28.76 -4.47
C ARG A 132 -1.14 -28.37 -3.69
N GLY A 133 -1.46 -27.07 -3.68
CA GLY A 133 -2.62 -26.53 -2.98
C GLY A 133 -3.26 -25.38 -3.75
N ILE A 134 -3.85 -25.64 -4.92
CA ILE A 134 -4.46 -24.61 -5.77
C ILE A 134 -5.60 -23.88 -5.03
N SER A 135 -6.44 -24.60 -4.29
CA SER A 135 -7.55 -24.01 -3.54
C SER A 135 -7.06 -23.03 -2.46
N LEU A 136 -6.00 -23.41 -1.72
CA LEU A 136 -5.38 -22.51 -0.74
C LEU A 136 -4.78 -21.29 -1.41
N PHE A 137 -4.08 -21.45 -2.54
CA PHE A 137 -3.50 -20.33 -3.27
C PHE A 137 -4.56 -19.30 -3.72
N LEU A 138 -5.73 -19.76 -4.18
CA LEU A 138 -6.83 -18.87 -4.56
C LEU A 138 -7.40 -18.11 -3.34
N ASN A 139 -7.54 -18.79 -2.20
CA ASN A 139 -7.95 -18.13 -0.96
C ASN A 139 -6.93 -17.05 -0.55
N LEU A 140 -5.63 -17.35 -0.61
CA LEU A 140 -4.57 -16.36 -0.32
C LEU A 140 -4.63 -15.17 -1.28
N ALA A 141 -4.94 -15.39 -2.57
CA ALA A 141 -5.09 -14.33 -3.54
C ALA A 141 -6.23 -13.36 -3.18
N ILE A 142 -7.36 -13.90 -2.70
CA ILE A 142 -8.50 -13.08 -2.24
C ILE A 142 -8.11 -12.29 -1.00
N GLY A 143 -7.54 -12.95 0.02
CA GLY A 143 -7.10 -12.31 1.25
C GLY A 143 -6.10 -11.19 1.01
N PHE A 144 -5.05 -11.47 0.23
CA PHE A 144 -4.04 -10.49 -0.14
C PHE A 144 -4.62 -9.32 -0.96
N GLY A 145 -5.55 -9.60 -1.88
CA GLY A 145 -6.22 -8.56 -2.67
C GLY A 145 -7.01 -7.57 -1.81
N ILE A 146 -7.72 -8.08 -0.78
CA ILE A 146 -8.44 -7.24 0.18
C ILE A 146 -7.45 -6.39 0.99
N GLU A 147 -6.40 -7.01 1.52
CA GLU A 147 -5.36 -6.31 2.28
C GLU A 147 -4.69 -5.22 1.44
N ALA A 148 -4.20 -5.56 0.26
CA ALA A 148 -3.56 -4.62 -0.64
C ALA A 148 -4.47 -3.44 -1.00
N GLY A 149 -5.76 -3.70 -1.24
CA GLY A 149 -6.76 -2.66 -1.48
C GLY A 149 -6.88 -1.68 -0.32
N ILE A 150 -7.06 -2.19 0.90
CA ILE A 150 -7.18 -1.37 2.12
C ILE A 150 -5.89 -0.59 2.36
N VAL A 151 -4.73 -1.26 2.32
CA VAL A 151 -3.42 -0.64 2.57
C VAL A 151 -3.14 0.48 1.57
N VAL A 152 -3.35 0.24 0.27
CA VAL A 152 -3.13 1.27 -0.77
C VAL A 152 -4.04 2.47 -0.57
N LEU A 153 -5.32 2.27 -0.29
CA LEU A 153 -6.28 3.37 -0.10
C LEU A 153 -5.94 4.23 1.12
N ILE A 154 -5.67 3.60 2.27
CA ILE A 154 -5.34 4.30 3.52
C ILE A 154 -4.01 5.03 3.38
N THR A 155 -2.96 4.35 2.91
CA THR A 155 -1.61 4.93 2.83
C THR A 155 -1.51 6.03 1.78
N THR A 156 -2.22 5.92 0.65
CA THR A 156 -2.31 6.99 -0.34
C THR A 156 -2.99 8.23 0.25
N SER A 157 -4.10 8.05 0.97
CA SER A 157 -4.85 9.16 1.56
C SER A 157 -4.04 9.86 2.66
N LEU A 158 -3.42 9.08 3.57
CA LEU A 158 -2.58 9.60 4.64
C LEU A 158 -1.31 10.25 4.08
N GLY A 159 -0.63 9.63 3.13
CA GLY A 159 0.55 10.16 2.48
C GLY A 159 0.28 11.48 1.76
N ALA A 160 -0.90 11.62 1.14
CA ALA A 160 -1.34 12.88 0.54
C ALA A 160 -1.49 14.00 1.57
N ILE A 161 -2.00 13.70 2.77
CA ILE A 161 -2.08 14.69 3.86
C ILE A 161 -0.67 15.11 4.27
N VAL A 162 0.19 14.14 4.56
CA VAL A 162 1.55 14.40 5.07
C VAL A 162 2.36 15.23 4.08
N ILE A 163 2.37 14.88 2.79
CA ILE A 163 3.11 15.67 1.79
C ILE A 163 2.53 17.06 1.58
N ASN A 164 1.21 17.21 1.69
CA ASN A 164 0.58 18.52 1.58
C ASN A 164 0.88 19.44 2.77
N LEU A 165 1.08 18.89 3.96
CA LEU A 165 1.43 19.65 5.16
C LEU A 165 2.93 19.94 5.21
N SER A 166 3.78 18.91 5.03
CA SER A 166 5.23 19.02 5.17
C SER A 166 5.92 19.62 3.95
N ARG A 167 5.36 19.46 2.76
CA ARG A 167 5.99 19.77 1.45
C ARG A 167 7.37 19.13 1.27
N ASN A 168 7.64 18.08 2.02
CA ASN A 168 8.93 17.40 2.07
C ASN A 168 8.76 15.90 1.89
N ILE A 169 9.39 15.37 0.84
CA ILE A 169 9.31 13.95 0.51
C ILE A 169 9.98 13.08 1.58
N ILE A 170 11.06 13.56 2.21
CA ILE A 170 11.78 12.81 3.25
C ILE A 170 10.86 12.63 4.46
N VAL A 171 10.21 13.70 4.92
CA VAL A 171 9.24 13.64 6.03
C VAL A 171 8.11 12.67 5.69
N THR A 172 7.59 12.74 4.46
CA THR A 172 6.53 11.84 4.01
C THR A 172 6.99 10.39 4.03
N SER A 173 8.20 10.10 3.57
CA SER A 173 8.77 8.75 3.58
C SER A 173 8.96 8.21 5.00
N VAL A 174 9.49 9.03 5.92
CA VAL A 174 9.68 8.66 7.33
C VAL A 174 8.35 8.35 8.00
N VAL A 175 7.31 9.15 7.76
CA VAL A 175 5.96 8.87 8.28
C VAL A 175 5.41 7.55 7.71
N GLY A 176 5.71 7.22 6.44
CA GLY A 176 5.36 5.94 5.86
C GLY A 176 6.01 4.75 6.55
N VAL A 177 7.30 4.88 6.91
CA VAL A 177 8.02 3.86 7.70
C VAL A 177 7.36 3.71 9.09
N ILE A 178 7.15 4.82 9.79
CA ILE A 178 6.52 4.82 11.13
C ILE A 178 5.13 4.16 11.07
N TYR A 179 4.32 4.48 10.05
CA TYR A 179 2.99 3.89 9.88
C TYR A 179 3.05 2.38 9.67
N GLY A 180 3.96 1.88 8.81
CA GLY A 180 4.13 0.45 8.57
C GLY A 180 4.50 -0.31 9.84
N PHE A 181 5.53 0.18 10.58
CA PHE A 181 5.94 -0.42 11.84
C PHE A 181 4.85 -0.35 12.91
N ALA A 182 4.18 0.80 13.07
CA ALA A 182 3.08 0.96 14.03
C ALA A 182 1.95 -0.02 13.73
N SER A 183 1.55 -0.18 12.47
CA SER A 183 0.54 -1.17 12.08
C SER A 183 0.95 -2.59 12.49
N CYS A 184 2.22 -2.96 12.29
CA CYS A 184 2.74 -4.28 12.66
C CYS A 184 2.72 -4.53 14.18
N LEU A 185 3.02 -3.53 15.00
CA LEU A 185 2.99 -3.67 16.46
C LEU A 185 1.60 -4.04 17.00
N PHE A 186 0.55 -3.60 16.34
CA PHE A 186 -0.83 -3.87 16.76
C PHE A 186 -1.45 -5.13 16.15
N ILE A 187 -0.75 -5.83 15.26
CA ILE A 187 -1.26 -7.07 14.63
C ILE A 187 -1.58 -8.14 15.70
N GLY A 188 -0.77 -8.26 16.74
CA GLY A 188 -0.97 -9.22 17.82
C GLY A 188 -2.04 -8.82 18.85
N SER A 189 -2.53 -7.58 18.81
CA SER A 189 -3.52 -7.08 19.79
C SER A 189 -4.96 -7.40 19.37
N GLU A 190 -5.81 -7.77 20.35
CA GLU A 190 -7.25 -7.95 20.12
C GLU A 190 -7.93 -6.63 19.70
N SER A 191 -7.42 -5.49 20.12
CA SER A 191 -7.90 -4.16 19.69
C SER A 191 -7.27 -3.69 18.37
N GLY A 192 -6.41 -4.49 17.74
CA GLY A 192 -5.71 -4.16 16.48
C GLY A 192 -6.66 -3.84 15.30
N PHE A 193 -7.93 -4.26 15.37
CA PHE A 193 -8.94 -3.93 14.36
C PHE A 193 -9.22 -2.43 14.23
N ILE A 194 -8.88 -1.63 15.24
CA ILE A 194 -9.02 -0.17 15.21
C ILE A 194 -8.04 0.45 14.20
N ILE A 195 -6.89 -0.19 13.98
CA ILE A 195 -5.87 0.28 13.05
C ILE A 195 -6.08 -0.39 11.68
N PRO A 196 -6.41 0.38 10.63
CA PRO A 196 -6.76 -0.19 9.32
C PRO A 196 -5.70 -1.14 8.74
N GLY A 197 -4.40 -0.87 8.93
CA GLY A 197 -3.32 -1.74 8.47
C GLY A 197 -3.29 -3.08 9.19
N SER A 198 -3.40 -3.09 10.52
CA SER A 198 -3.47 -4.32 11.33
C SER A 198 -4.71 -5.14 11.02
N PHE A 199 -5.87 -4.47 10.87
CA PHE A 199 -7.11 -5.12 10.47
C PHE A 199 -6.99 -5.79 9.10
N ALA A 200 -6.46 -5.07 8.10
CA ALA A 200 -6.28 -5.58 6.76
C ALA A 200 -5.39 -6.83 6.73
N TYR A 201 -4.28 -6.81 7.50
CA TYR A 201 -3.41 -7.97 7.67
C TYR A 201 -4.15 -9.18 8.27
N ARG A 202 -4.90 -9.01 9.38
CA ARG A 202 -5.64 -10.12 10.00
C ARG A 202 -6.73 -10.67 9.09
N VAL A 203 -7.41 -9.82 8.31
CA VAL A 203 -8.35 -10.26 7.27
C VAL A 203 -7.63 -11.12 6.22
N SER A 204 -6.47 -10.72 5.74
CA SER A 204 -5.69 -11.50 4.79
C SER A 204 -5.27 -12.86 5.36
N MET A 205 -4.75 -12.87 6.60
CA MET A 205 -4.31 -14.09 7.28
C MET A 205 -5.45 -15.07 7.57
N PHE A 206 -6.69 -14.60 7.80
CA PHE A 206 -7.87 -15.46 7.94
C PHE A 206 -8.08 -16.41 6.76
N PHE A 207 -7.71 -15.98 5.54
CA PHE A 207 -7.79 -16.83 4.35
C PHE A 207 -6.67 -17.89 4.28
N SER A 208 -5.59 -17.69 5.05
CA SER A 208 -4.52 -18.67 5.22
C SER A 208 -4.84 -19.67 6.33
N ASP A 209 -5.18 -19.12 7.50
CA ASP A 209 -5.52 -19.88 8.71
C ASP A 209 -6.54 -19.09 9.54
N LYS A 210 -7.74 -19.68 9.70
CA LYS A 210 -8.85 -19.07 10.45
C LYS A 210 -8.50 -18.80 11.91
N SER A 211 -7.58 -19.55 12.50
CA SER A 211 -7.17 -19.39 13.90
C SER A 211 -6.38 -18.08 14.14
N THR A 212 -5.87 -17.45 13.10
CA THR A 212 -5.14 -16.18 13.19
C THR A 212 -6.04 -14.96 13.32
N TYR A 213 -7.35 -15.14 13.21
CA TYR A 213 -8.31 -14.05 13.34
C TYR A 213 -8.56 -13.69 14.81
N TYR A 214 -9.37 -12.68 15.04
CA TYR A 214 -9.70 -12.20 16.38
C TYR A 214 -10.54 -13.22 17.16
N GLU A 215 -10.38 -13.29 18.49
CA GLU A 215 -11.17 -14.16 19.37
C GLU A 215 -12.67 -13.84 19.27
N ALA A 216 -13.02 -12.54 19.17
CA ALA A 216 -14.38 -12.06 18.94
C ALA A 216 -14.57 -11.62 17.47
N PRO A 217 -14.82 -12.54 16.52
CA PRO A 217 -14.73 -12.24 15.08
C PRO A 217 -15.79 -11.24 14.61
N VAL A 218 -17.01 -11.30 15.10
CA VAL A 218 -18.10 -10.40 14.66
C VAL A 218 -17.86 -8.96 15.09
N PRO A 219 -17.62 -8.64 16.38
CA PRO A 219 -17.29 -7.28 16.81
C PRO A 219 -16.02 -6.73 16.12
N ALA A 220 -14.98 -7.54 15.96
CA ALA A 220 -13.74 -7.13 15.33
C ALA A 220 -13.94 -6.81 13.84
N THR A 221 -14.71 -7.62 13.12
CA THR A 221 -15.02 -7.35 11.71
C THR A 221 -15.82 -6.07 11.53
N ILE A 222 -16.88 -5.89 12.33
CA ILE A 222 -17.71 -4.68 12.25
C ILE A 222 -16.86 -3.45 12.64
N GLY A 223 -16.14 -3.51 13.77
CA GLY A 223 -15.28 -2.43 14.23
C GLY A 223 -14.17 -2.09 13.24
N GLY A 224 -13.53 -3.10 12.66
CA GLY A 224 -12.49 -2.93 11.64
C GLY A 224 -13.02 -2.30 10.35
N CYS A 225 -14.17 -2.75 9.84
CA CYS A 225 -14.82 -2.14 8.68
C CYS A 225 -15.19 -0.68 8.94
N ILE A 226 -15.77 -0.37 10.11
CA ILE A 226 -16.08 1.00 10.51
C ILE A 226 -14.80 1.83 10.59
N SER A 227 -13.74 1.32 11.21
CA SER A 227 -12.44 2.01 11.30
C SER A 227 -11.88 2.34 9.93
N VAL A 228 -11.83 1.37 9.00
CA VAL A 228 -11.35 1.59 7.63
C VAL A 228 -12.15 2.66 6.93
N VAL A 229 -13.49 2.57 6.96
CA VAL A 229 -14.38 3.55 6.28
C VAL A 229 -14.22 4.95 6.88
N LEU A 230 -14.24 5.07 8.22
CA LEU A 230 -14.06 6.36 8.89
C LEU A 230 -12.69 6.96 8.59
N CYS A 231 -11.61 6.18 8.70
CA CYS A 231 -10.27 6.64 8.36
C CYS A 231 -10.18 7.12 6.92
N LEU A 232 -10.73 6.36 5.96
CA LEU A 232 -10.73 6.77 4.54
C LEU A 232 -11.47 8.09 4.33
N ILE A 233 -12.68 8.23 4.87
CA ILE A 233 -13.48 9.45 4.73
C ILE A 233 -12.75 10.64 5.35
N VAL A 234 -12.30 10.52 6.60
CA VAL A 234 -11.64 11.60 7.32
C VAL A 234 -10.34 12.00 6.62
N MET A 235 -9.47 11.04 6.30
CA MET A 235 -8.20 11.33 5.65
C MET A 235 -8.38 11.95 4.27
N PHE A 236 -9.33 11.43 3.48
CA PHE A 236 -9.60 11.98 2.16
C PHE A 236 -10.12 13.42 2.23
N LEU A 237 -11.08 13.70 3.11
CA LEU A 237 -11.62 15.05 3.32
C LEU A 237 -10.56 16.02 3.82
N VAL A 238 -9.77 15.63 4.83
CA VAL A 238 -8.69 16.45 5.37
C VAL A 238 -7.64 16.74 4.29
N GLY A 239 -7.23 15.74 3.51
CA GLY A 239 -6.29 15.91 2.40
C GLY A 239 -6.81 16.87 1.33
N LEU A 240 -8.07 16.71 0.94
CA LEU A 240 -8.71 17.57 -0.06
C LEU A 240 -8.89 19.02 0.43
N ILE A 241 -9.26 19.22 1.69
CA ILE A 241 -9.38 20.54 2.32
C ILE A 241 -8.00 21.20 2.42
N ALA A 242 -7.01 20.49 2.97
CA ALA A 242 -5.64 20.97 3.12
C ALA A 242 -5.05 21.41 1.76
N PHE A 243 -5.33 20.68 0.69
CA PHE A 243 -4.87 21.02 -0.65
C PHE A 243 -5.64 22.20 -1.27
N SER A 244 -6.96 22.26 -1.09
CA SER A 244 -7.82 23.27 -1.73
C SER A 244 -7.69 24.65 -1.11
N HIS A 245 -7.47 24.74 0.23
CA HIS A 245 -7.39 26.01 0.97
C HIS A 245 -6.01 26.69 0.88
N LYS A 246 -5.01 26.09 0.26
CA LYS A 246 -3.72 26.76 0.03
C LYS A 246 -3.91 28.01 -0.84
N LYS A 247 -3.94 29.20 -0.21
CA LYS A 247 -4.16 30.50 -0.90
C LYS A 247 -2.94 30.97 -1.68
N LYS A 248 -1.72 30.61 -1.26
CA LYS A 248 -0.46 30.91 -1.96
C LYS A 248 0.50 29.73 -1.82
N ILE A 249 1.18 29.42 -2.89
CA ILE A 249 2.43 28.68 -2.83
C ILE A 249 3.49 29.75 -2.53
N GLU A 250 3.63 30.04 -1.26
CA GLU A 250 4.70 30.94 -0.81
C GLU A 250 6.04 30.24 -0.95
N ASN A 251 7.01 31.02 -1.38
CA ASN A 251 8.41 30.64 -1.61
C ASN A 251 9.06 29.95 -0.43
#